data_f8f033795f3c3b34f68bb82ffd0c88af
#
_entry.id   f8f033795f3c3b34f68bb82ffd0c88af
#
_cell.length_a   1.000
_cell.length_b   1.000
_cell.length_c   1.000
_cell.angle_alpha   90.00
_cell.angle_beta   90.00
_cell.angle_gamma   90.00
#
_symmetry.space_group_name_H-M   'P 1'
#
loop_
_entity.id
_entity.type
_entity.pdbx_description
1 polymer ?
#
loop_
_entity_poly.entity_id
_entity_poly.type
_entity_poly.pdbx_seq_one_letter_code
_entity_poly.pdbx_strand_id
1 'polypeptide(L)'
;MFNTSRAKRYFELHPHVETYNGYEIRQASNGVFMVDAAIGIYGTSSNYIEGCKEFIDKLVSLDIKQYDNEAVSRYIFGIEPYNKPYNK
;
A
#
# COMPACT_ATOMS: atom_id res chain seq x y z
N MET A 1 -11.48 0.55 19.14
CA MET A 1 -12.41 0.80 18.15
C MET A 1 -11.90 1.69 17.05
N PHE A 2 -12.22 1.39 15.85
CA PHE A 2 -11.76 2.16 14.74
C PHE A 2 -12.30 3.58 14.79
N ASN A 3 -11.46 4.56 14.60
CA ASN A 3 -11.87 5.95 14.61
C ASN A 3 -12.20 6.40 13.19
N THR A 4 -13.50 6.41 12.87
CA THR A 4 -13.93 6.75 11.52
C THR A 4 -13.66 8.20 11.16
N SER A 5 -13.66 9.11 12.14
CA SER A 5 -13.35 10.50 11.87
C SER A 5 -11.91 10.67 11.43
N ARG A 6 -10.99 9.93 12.07
CA ARG A 6 -9.59 9.99 11.71
C ARG A 6 -9.34 9.40 10.33
N ALA A 7 -9.99 8.29 10.02
CA ALA A 7 -9.86 7.68 8.71
C ALA A 7 -10.39 8.58 7.62
N LYS A 8 -11.55 9.19 7.88
CA LYS A 8 -12.15 10.09 6.92
C LYS A 8 -11.21 11.27 6.64
N ARG A 9 -10.62 11.82 7.70
CA ARG A 9 -9.71 12.95 7.53
C ARG A 9 -8.47 12.55 6.73
N TYR A 10 -7.97 11.35 6.98
CA TYR A 10 -6.82 10.85 6.22
C TYR A 10 -7.14 10.83 4.73
N PHE A 11 -8.31 10.29 4.36
CA PHE A 11 -8.67 10.21 2.96
C PHE A 11 -8.96 11.58 2.36
N GLU A 12 -9.47 12.51 3.15
CA GLU A 12 -9.69 13.88 2.67
C GLU A 12 -8.38 14.58 2.37
N LEU A 13 -7.37 14.34 3.21
CA LEU A 13 -6.06 14.97 3.03
C LEU A 13 -5.25 14.33 1.92
N HIS A 14 -5.63 13.10 1.53
CA HIS A 14 -4.89 12.35 0.51
C HIS A 14 -5.90 11.81 -0.51
N PRO A 15 -6.41 12.68 -1.38
CA PRO A 15 -7.44 12.24 -2.32
C PRO A 15 -6.91 11.20 -3.30
N HIS A 16 -7.83 10.34 -3.70
CA HIS A 16 -7.55 9.31 -4.68
C HIS A 16 -7.29 9.95 -6.04
N VAL A 17 -6.27 9.50 -6.73
CA VAL A 17 -5.98 10.00 -8.08
C VAL A 17 -6.05 8.92 -9.14
N GLU A 18 -5.77 7.68 -8.80
CA GLU A 18 -5.79 6.60 -9.78
C GLU A 18 -5.89 5.26 -9.07
N THR A 19 -6.57 4.31 -9.71
CA THR A 19 -6.58 2.92 -9.25
C THR A 19 -5.75 2.12 -10.24
N TYR A 20 -4.77 1.39 -9.76
CA TYR A 20 -3.86 0.63 -10.59
C TYR A 20 -3.74 -0.78 -10.05
N ASN A 21 -4.13 -1.76 -10.86
CA ASN A 21 -4.09 -3.18 -10.48
C ASN A 21 -4.72 -3.46 -9.11
N GLY A 22 -5.83 -2.78 -8.84
CA GLY A 22 -6.58 -2.98 -7.61
C GLY A 22 -6.11 -2.16 -6.43
N TYR A 23 -5.03 -1.37 -6.61
CA TYR A 23 -4.53 -0.51 -5.54
C TYR A 23 -4.89 0.94 -5.84
N GLU A 24 -5.31 1.65 -4.79
CA GLU A 24 -5.61 3.07 -4.92
C GLU A 24 -4.36 3.88 -4.67
N ILE A 25 -4.05 4.78 -5.59
CA ILE A 25 -2.94 5.71 -5.44
C ILE A 25 -3.52 7.05 -5.04
N ARG A 26 -2.95 7.68 -4.03
CA ARG A 26 -3.41 8.94 -3.51
C ARG A 26 -2.33 9.99 -3.66
N GLN A 27 -2.69 11.23 -3.44
CA GLN A 27 -1.73 12.33 -3.61
C GLN A 27 -1.87 13.28 -2.43
N ALA A 28 -0.73 13.63 -1.84
CA ALA A 28 -0.70 14.59 -0.75
C ALA A 28 -0.76 16.00 -1.32
N SER A 29 -1.02 16.97 -0.47
CA SER A 29 -1.15 18.36 -0.89
C SER A 29 0.13 18.91 -1.47
N ASN A 30 1.27 18.34 -1.12
CA ASN A 30 2.54 18.79 -1.69
C ASN A 30 2.85 18.14 -3.04
N GLY A 31 1.91 17.37 -3.57
CA GLY A 31 2.07 16.77 -4.90
C GLY A 31 2.68 15.38 -4.90
N VAL A 32 3.11 14.89 -3.76
CA VAL A 32 3.73 13.56 -3.69
C VAL A 32 2.65 12.50 -3.80
N PHE A 33 2.89 11.49 -4.65
CA PHE A 33 1.99 10.36 -4.79
C PHE A 33 2.29 9.34 -3.70
N MET A 34 1.26 8.65 -3.24
CA MET A 34 1.44 7.69 -2.16
C MET A 34 0.50 6.51 -2.31
N VAL A 35 0.98 5.36 -1.88
CA VAL A 35 0.22 4.12 -1.87
C VAL A 35 0.48 3.45 -0.54
N ASP A 36 -0.60 3.06 0.14
CA ASP A 36 -0.48 2.28 1.36
C ASP A 36 -0.88 0.85 1.04
N ALA A 37 0.01 -0.10 1.26
CA ALA A 37 -0.38 -1.50 1.20
C ALA A 37 -1.21 -1.83 2.42
N ALA A 38 -0.81 -1.31 3.58
CA ALA A 38 -1.58 -1.40 4.81
C ALA A 38 -1.29 -0.12 5.57
N ILE A 39 -2.33 0.65 5.85
CA ILE A 39 -2.18 1.97 6.45
C ILE A 39 -1.48 1.87 7.79
N GLY A 40 -0.41 2.65 7.92
CA GLY A 40 0.36 2.66 9.16
C GLY A 40 1.33 1.50 9.30
N ILE A 41 1.35 0.59 8.34
CA ILE A 41 2.21 -0.58 8.40
C ILE A 41 3.23 -0.58 7.27
N TYR A 42 2.78 -0.39 6.04
CA TYR A 42 3.67 -0.50 4.89
C TYR A 42 3.10 0.29 3.71
N GLY A 43 3.93 1.09 3.10
CA GLY A 43 3.52 1.86 1.95
C GLY A 43 4.72 2.53 1.32
N THR A 44 4.48 3.35 0.31
CA THR A 44 5.54 4.10 -0.34
C THR A 44 5.02 5.46 -0.77
N SER A 45 5.95 6.35 -1.05
CA SER A 45 5.61 7.63 -1.65
C SER A 45 6.67 7.96 -2.69
N SER A 46 6.27 8.77 -3.67
CA SER A 46 7.16 9.10 -4.78
C SER A 46 6.71 10.41 -5.41
N ASN A 47 7.66 11.15 -5.94
CA ASN A 47 7.32 12.34 -6.71
C ASN A 47 6.72 11.97 -8.07
N TYR A 48 6.85 10.72 -8.48
CA TYR A 48 6.35 10.24 -9.76
C TYR A 48 5.40 9.08 -9.55
N ILE A 49 4.27 9.10 -10.25
CA ILE A 49 3.27 8.07 -10.08
C ILE A 49 3.82 6.68 -10.47
N GLU A 50 4.80 6.66 -11.37
CA GLU A 50 5.41 5.39 -11.79
C GLU A 50 6.08 4.67 -10.63
N GLY A 51 6.64 5.42 -9.68
CA GLY A 51 7.23 4.80 -8.51
C GLY A 51 6.21 4.06 -7.66
N CYS A 52 5.01 4.61 -7.58
CA CYS A 52 3.92 3.94 -6.88
C CYS A 52 3.49 2.68 -7.63
N LYS A 53 3.47 2.76 -8.96
CA LYS A 53 3.05 1.61 -9.76
C LYS A 53 4.05 0.46 -9.66
N GLU A 54 5.34 0.77 -9.58
CA GLU A 54 6.36 -0.26 -9.38
C GLU A 54 6.16 -0.98 -8.05
N PHE A 55 5.87 -0.20 -7.02
CA PHE A 55 5.60 -0.76 -5.70
C PHE A 55 4.39 -1.70 -5.75
N ILE A 56 3.34 -1.25 -6.43
CA ILE A 56 2.12 -2.04 -6.57
C ILE A 56 2.40 -3.33 -7.34
N ASP A 57 3.14 -3.23 -8.44
CA ASP A 57 3.44 -4.40 -9.26
C ASP A 57 4.14 -5.48 -8.45
N LYS A 58 5.02 -5.08 -7.56
CA LYS A 58 5.71 -6.04 -6.73
C LYS A 58 4.74 -6.78 -5.81
N LEU A 59 3.86 -6.04 -5.17
CA LEU A 59 2.91 -6.65 -4.25
C LEU A 59 1.90 -7.52 -4.98
N VAL A 60 1.45 -7.07 -6.15
CA VAL A 60 0.52 -7.84 -6.95
C VAL A 60 1.17 -9.15 -7.40
N SER A 61 2.46 -9.11 -7.72
CA SER A 61 3.16 -10.33 -8.13
C SER A 61 3.23 -11.36 -7.00
N LEU A 62 3.07 -10.90 -5.76
CA LEU A 62 3.04 -11.79 -4.61
C LEU A 62 1.62 -12.11 -4.18
N ASP A 63 0.64 -11.68 -4.98
CA ASP A 63 -0.78 -11.91 -4.71
C ASP A 63 -1.23 -11.28 -3.40
N ILE A 64 -0.66 -10.12 -3.08
CA ILE A 64 -1.03 -9.36 -1.90
C ILE A 64 -1.96 -8.24 -2.33
N LYS A 65 -3.13 -8.18 -1.72
CA LYS A 65 -4.11 -7.14 -2.03
C LYS A 65 -3.97 -5.97 -1.08
N GLN A 66 -4.37 -4.80 -1.56
CA GLN A 66 -4.30 -3.60 -0.75
C GLN A 66 -5.17 -3.77 0.50
N TYR A 67 -4.63 -3.33 1.62
CA TYR A 67 -5.29 -3.36 2.92
C TYR A 67 -5.49 -4.77 3.48
N ASP A 68 -4.86 -5.77 2.90
CA ASP A 68 -4.81 -7.08 3.51
C ASP A 68 -3.67 -7.05 4.53
N ASN A 69 -3.99 -6.58 5.72
CA ASN A 69 -2.98 -6.33 6.74
C ASN A 69 -2.22 -7.59 7.14
N GLU A 70 -2.89 -8.72 7.13
CA GLU A 70 -2.24 -9.97 7.48
C GLU A 70 -1.20 -10.35 6.43
N ALA A 71 -1.58 -10.30 5.16
CA ALA A 71 -0.65 -10.65 4.09
C ALA A 71 0.53 -9.68 4.04
N VAL A 72 0.26 -8.38 4.22
CA VAL A 72 1.31 -7.38 4.22
C VAL A 72 2.26 -7.62 5.38
N SER A 73 1.74 -7.93 6.56
CA SER A 73 2.57 -8.18 7.72
C SER A 73 3.46 -9.40 7.53
N ARG A 74 2.91 -10.46 6.94
CA ARG A 74 3.71 -11.64 6.65
C ARG A 74 4.85 -11.31 5.69
N TYR A 75 4.57 -10.50 4.70
CA TYR A 75 5.58 -10.11 3.74
C TYR A 75 6.69 -9.30 4.40
N ILE A 76 6.32 -8.32 5.21
CA ILE A 76 7.29 -7.44 5.83
C ILE A 76 8.17 -8.19 6.83
N PHE A 77 7.56 -9.07 7.60
CA PHE A 77 8.30 -9.77 8.65
C PHE A 77 8.92 -11.07 8.16
N GLY A 78 8.80 -11.35 6.88
CA GLY A 78 9.45 -12.51 6.31
C GLY A 78 8.83 -13.83 6.70
N ILE A 79 7.52 -13.84 6.94
CA ILE A 79 6.82 -15.05 7.32
C ILE A 79 6.27 -15.75 6.10
N GLU A 80 6.47 -17.07 6.01
CA GLU A 80 5.92 -17.84 4.90
C GLU A 80 4.45 -17.56 4.72
N PRO A 81 3.96 -17.53 3.49
CA PRO A 81 4.65 -17.96 2.25
C PRO A 81 5.38 -16.83 1.55
N TYR A 82 5.26 -15.63 2.03
CA TYR A 82 5.75 -14.49 1.26
C TYR A 82 7.26 -14.35 1.28
N ASN A 83 7.91 -14.95 2.24
CA ASN A 83 9.35 -14.92 2.30
C ASN A 83 9.89 -16.26 1.89
N LYS A 84 9.46 -16.71 0.67
CA LYS A 84 9.66 -18.00 0.33
C LYS A 84 10.87 -18.40 -0.23
N PRO A 85 11.68 -17.68 -0.80
CA PRO A 85 12.74 -18.32 -1.51
C PRO A 85 13.43 -19.37 -0.72
N TYR A 86 13.32 -19.29 0.57
CA TYR A 86 13.95 -20.29 1.23
C TYR A 86 13.03 -21.36 1.60
N ASN A 87 11.95 -21.40 1.17
CA ASN A 87 11.11 -22.36 1.48
C ASN A 87 11.37 -23.56 1.03
N LYS A 88 11.71 -23.63 1.26
CA LYS A 88 11.82 -24.70 1.02
C LYS A 88 11.46 -25.17 0.73
#